data_af8e36dcd9edd241f4c574e91acd888a
#
_entry.id   af8e36dcd9edd241f4c574e91acd888a
#
_cell.length_a   1.000
_cell.length_b   1.000
_cell.length_c   1.000
_cell.angle_alpha   90.00
_cell.angle_beta   90.00
_cell.angle_gamma   90.00
#
_symmetry.space_group_name_H-M   'P 1'
#
loop_
_entity.id
_entity.type
_entity.pdbx_description
1 polymer ?
#
loop_
_entity_poly.entity_id
_entity_poly.type
_entity_poly.pdbx_seq_one_letter_code
_entity_poly.pdbx_strand_id
1 'polypeptide(L)'
;IRGVNTPIYGNSEDYNIYNTCLSDERPRLGIIYVNSVDNIKYYFNEENLVQVKNNIYLNYKAVLTQDMVNEENTRYIIRYAFDLSGKTITMPVGCELVFEGGIIENGTINLNKCKLTGMVGEESEYFPNVTCSNWAKGQIEYRNGKICYWNGTEWRIMGDISFMESYTKEEINNMFKNYYTKSETYNKEEVNNLLNRYVTNDTFNSFLNLIKINTISNSL
;
A
#
# COMPACT_ATOMS: atom_id res chain seq x y z
N ILE A 1 -23.25 4.31 24.83
CA ILE A 1 -22.07 3.65 24.27
C ILE A 1 -22.46 3.08 22.92
N ARG A 2 -21.97 3.63 21.84
CA ARG A 2 -22.21 3.09 20.50
C ARG A 2 -21.31 1.87 20.31
N GLY A 3 -21.88 0.77 19.84
CA GLY A 3 -21.09 -0.43 19.50
C GLY A 3 -20.11 -0.15 18.34
N VAL A 4 -19.02 -0.91 18.27
CA VAL A 4 -17.94 -0.74 17.30
C VAL A 4 -18.42 -0.77 15.83
N ASN A 5 -19.61 -1.31 15.55
CA ASN A 5 -20.17 -1.44 14.21
C ASN A 5 -21.47 -0.62 14.01
N THR A 6 -21.73 0.35 14.85
CA THR A 6 -22.94 1.19 14.68
C THR A 6 -22.66 2.24 13.61
N PRO A 7 -23.43 2.30 12.51
CA PRO A 7 -23.27 3.31 11.49
C PRO A 7 -23.51 4.71 12.07
N ILE A 8 -22.69 5.66 11.64
CA ILE A 8 -22.87 7.08 11.96
C ILE A 8 -23.42 7.73 10.68
N TYR A 9 -24.59 8.35 10.83
CA TYR A 9 -25.26 9.03 9.73
C TYR A 9 -24.84 10.50 9.70
N GLY A 10 -24.57 11.00 8.50
CA GLY A 10 -24.20 12.38 8.27
C GLY A 10 -24.70 12.86 6.89
N ASN A 11 -24.63 14.16 6.67
CA ASN A 11 -24.99 14.78 5.42
C ASN A 11 -23.72 15.19 4.64
N SER A 12 -23.61 14.86 3.35
CA SER A 12 -22.45 15.14 2.52
C SER A 12 -22.52 16.46 1.77
N GLU A 13 -23.68 17.10 1.67
CA GLU A 13 -23.86 18.29 0.85
C GLU A 13 -23.22 19.54 1.47
N ASP A 14 -23.30 19.70 2.79
CA ASP A 14 -22.78 20.87 3.50
C ASP A 14 -21.42 20.60 4.20
N TYR A 15 -21.05 19.35 4.33
CA TYR A 15 -19.85 18.93 5.03
C TYR A 15 -19.25 17.75 4.30
N ASN A 16 -17.94 17.68 4.24
CA ASN A 16 -17.38 16.36 4.13
C ASN A 16 -17.88 15.58 5.37
N ILE A 17 -18.07 14.29 5.24
CA ILE A 17 -18.64 13.40 6.26
C ILE A 17 -17.89 13.47 7.62
N TYR A 18 -16.70 13.99 7.64
CA TYR A 18 -15.90 14.36 8.79
C TYR A 18 -16.62 15.32 9.75
N ASN A 19 -17.24 16.34 9.20
CA ASN A 19 -17.85 17.41 10.01
C ASN A 19 -19.20 16.98 10.56
N THR A 20 -19.87 16.03 9.91
CA THR A 20 -21.13 15.46 10.40
C THR A 20 -20.94 14.32 11.38
N CYS A 21 -19.75 13.74 11.44
CA CYS A 21 -19.51 12.68 12.40
C CYS A 21 -19.52 13.21 13.82
N LEU A 22 -19.27 14.53 14.06
CA LEU A 22 -19.21 15.02 15.41
C LEU A 22 -18.73 16.42 15.53
N SER A 23 -19.35 17.13 16.38
CA SER A 23 -18.83 18.37 16.89
C SER A 23 -17.46 18.21 17.57
N ASP A 24 -17.09 17.02 18.00
CA ASP A 24 -15.91 16.80 18.83
C ASP A 24 -15.06 15.57 18.52
N GLU A 25 -15.41 14.75 17.51
CA GLU A 25 -14.68 13.51 17.29
C GLU A 25 -14.20 13.35 15.86
N ARG A 26 -12.93 13.05 15.72
CA ARG A 26 -12.33 12.65 14.43
C ARG A 26 -12.86 11.28 14.01
N PRO A 27 -12.89 10.96 12.70
CA PRO A 27 -13.20 9.62 12.24
C PRO A 27 -12.34 8.57 12.96
N ARG A 28 -12.94 7.46 13.32
CA ARG A 28 -12.29 6.38 14.06
C ARG A 28 -12.20 5.13 13.23
N LEU A 29 -11.12 4.39 13.40
CA LEU A 29 -10.95 3.05 12.82
C LEU A 29 -12.09 2.12 13.25
N GLY A 30 -12.54 1.27 12.33
CA GLY A 30 -13.57 0.26 12.59
C GLY A 30 -15.00 0.78 12.68
N ILE A 31 -15.23 2.08 12.42
CA ILE A 31 -16.58 2.66 12.37
C ILE A 31 -16.99 2.86 10.91
N ILE A 32 -18.21 2.47 10.60
CA ILE A 32 -18.86 2.75 9.32
C ILE A 32 -19.66 4.03 9.43
N TYR A 33 -19.34 4.98 8.57
CA TYR A 33 -20.05 6.24 8.42
C TYR A 33 -21.02 6.09 7.24
N VAL A 34 -22.25 6.54 7.41
CA VAL A 34 -23.28 6.48 6.37
C VAL A 34 -23.71 7.90 6.04
N ASN A 35 -23.59 8.28 4.79
CA ASN A 35 -24.17 9.52 4.30
C ASN A 35 -25.70 9.38 4.26
N SER A 36 -26.41 10.25 4.96
CA SER A 36 -27.87 10.18 5.06
C SER A 36 -28.63 10.59 3.80
N VAL A 37 -27.96 11.24 2.86
CA VAL A 37 -28.56 11.70 1.59
C VAL A 37 -28.62 10.57 0.56
N ASP A 38 -27.50 9.88 0.37
CA ASP A 38 -27.32 8.86 -0.66
C ASP A 38 -27.13 7.43 -0.13
N ASN A 39 -27.11 7.25 1.20
CA ASN A 39 -26.82 5.99 1.89
C ASN A 39 -25.44 5.39 1.58
N ILE A 40 -24.52 6.15 1.01
CA ILE A 40 -23.17 5.68 0.76
C ILE A 40 -22.46 5.46 2.10
N LYS A 41 -21.79 4.32 2.21
CA LYS A 41 -21.05 3.92 3.40
C LYS A 41 -19.57 4.21 3.23
N TYR A 42 -18.93 4.66 4.29
CA TYR A 42 -17.51 4.96 4.35
C TYR A 42 -16.87 4.33 5.56
N TYR A 43 -15.59 4.01 5.48
CA TYR A 43 -14.75 3.67 6.62
C TYR A 43 -13.53 4.57 6.64
N PHE A 44 -12.94 4.76 7.81
CA PHE A 44 -11.72 5.55 7.98
C PHE A 44 -10.50 4.62 7.94
N ASN A 45 -9.53 4.93 7.07
CA ASN A 45 -8.31 4.14 6.87
C ASN A 45 -7.06 4.77 7.52
N GLU A 46 -7.22 5.60 8.56
CA GLU A 46 -6.22 6.41 9.26
C GLU A 46 -5.93 7.77 8.62
N GLU A 47 -6.09 7.90 7.32
CA GLU A 47 -5.83 9.14 6.58
C GLU A 47 -7.12 9.77 6.03
N ASN A 48 -7.98 8.94 5.45
CA ASN A 48 -9.15 9.40 4.71
C ASN A 48 -10.40 8.53 4.99
N LEU A 49 -11.57 9.12 4.72
CA LEU A 49 -12.79 8.35 4.58
C LEU A 49 -12.84 7.69 3.20
N VAL A 50 -12.89 6.37 3.19
CA VAL A 50 -12.91 5.55 1.99
C VAL A 50 -14.30 4.95 1.83
N GLN A 51 -14.88 5.08 0.65
CA GLN A 51 -16.19 4.50 0.37
C GLN A 51 -16.15 2.97 0.47
N VAL A 52 -17.11 2.41 1.19
CA VAL A 52 -17.32 0.97 1.26
C VAL A 52 -18.00 0.52 -0.04
N LYS A 53 -17.35 -0.36 -0.77
CA LYS A 53 -17.90 -0.93 -2.00
C LYS A 53 -19.00 -1.94 -1.68
N ASN A 54 -20.08 -1.91 -2.41
CA ASN A 54 -21.09 -2.97 -2.38
C ASN A 54 -20.50 -4.27 -2.93
N ASN A 55 -20.92 -5.41 -2.39
CA ASN A 55 -20.55 -6.71 -2.92
C ASN A 55 -21.73 -7.28 -3.71
N ILE A 56 -21.53 -7.54 -4.99
CA ILE A 56 -22.51 -8.25 -5.84
C ILE A 56 -21.93 -9.60 -6.21
N TYR A 57 -22.58 -10.65 -5.74
CA TYR A 57 -22.27 -12.01 -6.13
C TYR A 57 -22.98 -12.30 -7.45
N LEU A 58 -22.21 -12.44 -8.52
CA LEU A 58 -22.81 -12.75 -9.82
C LEU A 58 -23.42 -14.14 -9.78
N ASN A 59 -24.74 -14.20 -9.99
CA ASN A 59 -25.46 -15.46 -10.08
C ASN A 59 -25.02 -16.22 -11.31
N TYR A 60 -25.02 -17.56 -11.22
CA TYR A 60 -24.68 -18.40 -12.34
C TYR A 60 -25.57 -18.10 -13.55
N LYS A 61 -24.93 -17.65 -14.61
CA LYS A 61 -25.47 -17.58 -15.97
C LYS A 61 -24.35 -17.99 -16.91
N ALA A 62 -24.66 -18.75 -17.95
CA ALA A 62 -23.62 -19.17 -18.90
C ALA A 62 -22.93 -17.99 -19.60
N VAL A 63 -23.63 -16.88 -19.77
CA VAL A 63 -23.13 -15.67 -20.46
C VAL A 63 -23.10 -14.50 -19.51
N LEU A 64 -21.96 -13.81 -19.43
CA LEU A 64 -21.84 -12.52 -18.75
C LEU A 64 -22.30 -11.40 -19.68
N THR A 65 -23.24 -10.59 -19.21
CA THR A 65 -23.78 -9.46 -19.95
C THR A 65 -23.51 -8.14 -19.25
N GLN A 66 -23.52 -7.02 -19.97
CA GLN A 66 -23.23 -5.70 -19.44
C GLN A 66 -24.19 -5.29 -18.30
N ASP A 67 -25.43 -5.69 -18.34
CA ASP A 67 -26.44 -5.41 -17.32
C ASP A 67 -26.19 -6.11 -15.98
N MET A 68 -25.36 -7.17 -15.96
CA MET A 68 -24.93 -7.84 -14.73
C MET A 68 -23.81 -7.07 -14.02
N VAL A 69 -23.10 -6.18 -14.71
CA VAL A 69 -21.96 -5.41 -14.20
C VAL A 69 -22.11 -3.94 -14.59
N ASN A 70 -23.16 -3.29 -14.10
CA ASN A 70 -23.54 -1.94 -14.44
C ASN A 70 -23.51 -0.94 -13.28
N GLU A 71 -23.23 -1.37 -12.04
CA GLU A 71 -23.18 -0.52 -10.86
C GLU A 71 -21.76 -0.02 -10.60
N GLU A 72 -21.57 1.27 -10.45
CA GLU A 72 -20.30 1.90 -10.08
C GLU A 72 -19.90 1.56 -8.64
N ASN A 73 -18.62 1.72 -8.31
CA ASN A 73 -18.07 1.53 -6.97
C ASN A 73 -18.43 0.19 -6.32
N THR A 74 -18.53 -0.85 -7.13
CA THR A 74 -19.03 -2.17 -6.74
C THR A 74 -17.93 -3.22 -6.86
N ARG A 75 -17.96 -4.20 -5.96
CA ARG A 75 -17.16 -5.43 -6.01
C ARG A 75 -17.99 -6.53 -6.61
N TYR A 76 -17.64 -6.95 -7.81
CA TYR A 76 -18.28 -8.07 -8.48
C TYR A 76 -17.53 -9.36 -8.16
N ILE A 77 -18.22 -10.30 -7.52
CA ILE A 77 -17.63 -11.56 -7.04
C ILE A 77 -17.87 -12.65 -8.09
N ILE A 78 -16.79 -13.19 -8.63
CA ILE A 78 -16.77 -14.18 -9.71
C ILE A 78 -16.53 -15.56 -9.10
N ARG A 79 -17.59 -16.37 -9.01
CA ARG A 79 -17.56 -17.74 -8.46
C ARG A 79 -17.76 -18.84 -9.49
N TYR A 80 -18.20 -18.46 -10.68
CA TYR A 80 -18.56 -19.38 -11.76
C TYR A 80 -17.80 -19.04 -13.03
N ALA A 81 -17.82 -19.95 -14.00
CA ALA A 81 -17.36 -19.65 -15.35
C ALA A 81 -18.43 -18.82 -16.08
N PHE A 82 -18.00 -17.71 -16.68
CA PHE A 82 -18.84 -16.83 -17.47
C PHE A 82 -18.26 -16.65 -18.86
N ASP A 83 -19.05 -16.97 -19.89
CA ASP A 83 -18.67 -16.76 -21.29
C ASP A 83 -19.11 -15.37 -21.76
N LEU A 84 -18.19 -14.61 -22.33
CA LEU A 84 -18.51 -13.32 -22.96
C LEU A 84 -19.12 -13.47 -24.35
N SER A 85 -19.10 -14.69 -24.91
CA SER A 85 -19.63 -14.98 -26.27
C SER A 85 -19.13 -14.01 -27.35
N GLY A 86 -17.83 -13.69 -27.29
CA GLY A 86 -17.18 -12.75 -28.23
C GLY A 86 -17.53 -11.27 -28.01
N LYS A 87 -18.33 -10.94 -26.99
CA LYS A 87 -18.75 -9.55 -26.71
C LYS A 87 -17.70 -8.80 -25.87
N THR A 88 -17.88 -7.49 -25.86
CA THR A 88 -17.11 -6.59 -24.98
C THR A 88 -17.94 -6.18 -23.79
N ILE A 89 -17.38 -6.33 -22.60
CA ILE A 89 -17.91 -5.78 -21.35
C ILE A 89 -17.03 -4.62 -20.92
N THR A 90 -17.65 -3.53 -20.49
CA THR A 90 -16.94 -2.38 -19.88
C THR A 90 -17.29 -2.29 -18.41
N MET A 91 -16.27 -2.36 -17.56
CA MET A 91 -16.47 -2.22 -16.11
C MET A 91 -16.82 -0.78 -15.77
N PRO A 92 -17.79 -0.55 -14.86
CA PRO A 92 -18.09 0.78 -14.36
C PRO A 92 -16.93 1.37 -13.54
N VAL A 93 -16.98 2.67 -13.30
CA VAL A 93 -15.94 3.39 -12.56
C VAL A 93 -15.85 2.91 -11.10
N GLY A 94 -14.63 2.82 -10.59
CA GLY A 94 -14.39 2.47 -9.19
C GLY A 94 -14.67 1.02 -8.81
N CYS A 95 -14.93 0.15 -9.76
CA CYS A 95 -15.25 -1.26 -9.50
C CYS A 95 -14.02 -2.11 -9.14
N GLU A 96 -14.30 -3.32 -8.68
CA GLU A 96 -13.34 -4.36 -8.43
C GLU A 96 -13.93 -5.71 -8.87
N LEU A 97 -13.16 -6.51 -9.62
CA LEU A 97 -13.48 -7.90 -9.90
C LEU A 97 -12.73 -8.77 -8.88
N VAL A 98 -13.46 -9.58 -8.15
CA VAL A 98 -12.92 -10.48 -7.12
C VAL A 98 -13.16 -11.92 -7.56
N PHE A 99 -12.09 -12.64 -7.85
CA PHE A 99 -12.17 -14.03 -8.25
C PHE A 99 -12.16 -14.94 -7.03
N GLU A 100 -13.28 -15.62 -6.81
CA GLU A 100 -13.47 -16.63 -5.76
C GLU A 100 -13.68 -18.03 -6.42
N GLY A 101 -12.74 -18.40 -7.31
CA GLY A 101 -12.75 -19.68 -8.01
C GLY A 101 -13.48 -19.69 -9.36
N GLY A 102 -14.03 -18.55 -9.78
CA GLY A 102 -14.63 -18.43 -11.12
C GLY A 102 -13.65 -17.92 -12.16
N ILE A 103 -14.09 -17.91 -13.41
CA ILE A 103 -13.34 -17.42 -14.58
C ILE A 103 -14.25 -16.61 -15.49
N ILE A 104 -13.64 -15.81 -16.38
CA ILE A 104 -14.35 -15.13 -17.47
C ILE A 104 -13.64 -15.50 -18.77
N GLU A 105 -14.38 -15.91 -19.81
CA GLU A 105 -13.81 -16.46 -21.02
C GLU A 105 -14.40 -15.87 -22.30
N ASN A 106 -13.65 -16.04 -23.42
CA ASN A 106 -14.11 -15.82 -24.80
C ASN A 106 -14.65 -14.43 -25.13
N GLY A 107 -13.84 -13.38 -25.02
CA GLY A 107 -14.26 -12.04 -25.43
C GLY A 107 -13.32 -10.93 -25.04
N THR A 108 -13.88 -9.75 -24.74
CA THR A 108 -13.09 -8.57 -24.39
C THR A 108 -13.63 -7.91 -23.12
N ILE A 109 -12.73 -7.50 -22.23
CA ILE A 109 -13.07 -6.70 -21.06
C ILE A 109 -12.28 -5.39 -21.11
N ASN A 110 -13.02 -4.28 -21.16
CA ASN A 110 -12.48 -2.99 -20.81
C ASN A 110 -12.55 -2.84 -19.29
N LEU A 111 -11.44 -2.98 -18.62
CA LEU A 111 -11.36 -2.92 -17.15
C LEU A 111 -11.64 -1.53 -16.59
N ASN A 112 -11.49 -0.48 -17.41
CA ASN A 112 -11.73 0.90 -16.99
C ASN A 112 -11.06 1.24 -15.65
N LYS A 113 -9.82 0.77 -15.46
CA LYS A 113 -9.04 0.84 -14.21
C LYS A 113 -9.65 0.09 -13.02
N CYS A 114 -10.58 -0.85 -13.28
CA CYS A 114 -11.09 -1.77 -12.28
C CYS A 114 -9.93 -2.57 -11.67
N LYS A 115 -9.95 -2.73 -10.35
CA LYS A 115 -8.96 -3.55 -9.64
C LYS A 115 -9.35 -5.02 -9.78
N LEU A 116 -8.36 -5.89 -9.98
CA LEU A 116 -8.54 -7.33 -9.97
C LEU A 116 -7.93 -7.91 -8.70
N THR A 117 -8.63 -8.81 -8.03
CA THR A 117 -8.17 -9.48 -6.81
C THR A 117 -8.65 -10.94 -6.77
N GLY A 118 -8.03 -11.73 -5.89
CA GLY A 118 -8.40 -13.13 -5.69
C GLY A 118 -7.81 -14.09 -6.73
N MET A 119 -7.03 -13.63 -7.69
CA MET A 119 -6.33 -14.49 -8.64
C MET A 119 -5.05 -15.07 -8.01
N VAL A 120 -4.89 -16.37 -8.12
CA VAL A 120 -3.70 -17.11 -7.64
C VAL A 120 -3.20 -17.97 -8.79
N GLY A 121 -2.06 -17.63 -9.37
CA GLY A 121 -1.55 -18.29 -10.58
C GLY A 121 -1.54 -17.37 -11.80
N GLU A 122 -1.52 -17.95 -12.99
CA GLU A 122 -1.45 -17.21 -14.25
C GLU A 122 -2.75 -16.47 -14.56
N GLU A 123 -2.63 -15.20 -14.98
CA GLU A 123 -3.78 -14.37 -15.41
C GLU A 123 -4.63 -15.07 -16.48
N SER A 124 -3.99 -15.79 -17.39
CA SER A 124 -4.65 -16.55 -18.44
C SER A 124 -5.58 -17.68 -17.96
N GLU A 125 -5.41 -18.15 -16.71
CA GLU A 125 -6.29 -19.14 -16.10
C GLU A 125 -7.65 -18.53 -15.70
N TYR A 126 -7.68 -17.23 -15.42
CA TYR A 126 -8.88 -16.47 -15.06
C TYR A 126 -9.55 -15.81 -16.25
N PHE A 127 -8.79 -15.57 -17.31
CA PHE A 127 -9.23 -14.93 -18.55
C PHE A 127 -8.88 -15.74 -19.79
N PRO A 128 -9.31 -17.02 -19.90
CA PRO A 128 -9.03 -17.80 -21.09
C PRO A 128 -9.71 -17.20 -22.33
N ASN A 129 -8.91 -16.93 -23.37
CA ASN A 129 -9.35 -16.29 -24.61
C ASN A 129 -10.03 -14.90 -24.40
N VAL A 130 -9.61 -14.15 -23.37
CA VAL A 130 -10.09 -12.81 -23.11
C VAL A 130 -9.01 -11.78 -23.37
N THR A 131 -9.39 -10.70 -24.06
CA THR A 131 -8.52 -9.52 -24.19
C THR A 131 -8.92 -8.49 -23.14
N CYS A 132 -8.02 -8.19 -22.21
CA CYS A 132 -8.20 -7.16 -21.22
C CYS A 132 -7.52 -5.85 -21.63
N SER A 133 -8.19 -4.73 -21.40
CA SER A 133 -7.68 -3.37 -21.67
C SER A 133 -7.92 -2.41 -20.50
N ASN A 134 -7.27 -1.25 -20.53
CA ASN A 134 -7.43 -0.19 -19.53
C ASN A 134 -7.22 -0.65 -18.08
N TRP A 135 -6.10 -1.32 -17.86
CA TRP A 135 -5.65 -1.81 -16.56
C TRP A 135 -5.47 -0.70 -15.53
N ALA A 136 -5.74 -0.99 -14.27
CA ALA A 136 -5.42 -0.09 -13.19
C ALA A 136 -3.89 0.02 -13.02
N LYS A 137 -3.37 1.25 -12.92
CA LYS A 137 -1.95 1.45 -12.60
C LYS A 137 -1.61 0.83 -11.24
N GLY A 138 -0.53 0.06 -11.20
CA GLY A 138 -0.12 -0.69 -10.01
C GLY A 138 -0.80 -2.05 -9.86
N GLN A 139 -1.66 -2.47 -10.80
CA GLN A 139 -2.17 -3.84 -10.83
C GLN A 139 -1.00 -4.81 -10.93
N ILE A 140 -1.02 -5.86 -10.12
CA ILE A 140 0.01 -6.91 -10.07
C ILE A 140 -0.63 -8.21 -10.52
N GLU A 141 0.02 -8.90 -11.45
CA GLU A 141 -0.43 -10.17 -12.01
C GLU A 141 0.74 -11.14 -12.20
N TYR A 142 0.44 -12.43 -12.16
CA TYR A 142 1.36 -13.46 -12.58
C TYR A 142 1.15 -13.76 -14.07
N ARG A 143 2.16 -13.49 -14.89
CA ARG A 143 2.07 -13.56 -16.34
C ARG A 143 3.32 -14.21 -16.92
N ASN A 144 3.14 -15.27 -17.73
CA ASN A 144 4.24 -16.01 -18.36
C ASN A 144 5.33 -16.43 -17.36
N GLY A 145 4.95 -16.96 -16.22
CA GLY A 145 5.88 -17.43 -15.19
C GLY A 145 6.55 -16.31 -14.37
N LYS A 146 6.08 -15.06 -14.45
CA LYS A 146 6.70 -13.92 -13.78
C LYS A 146 5.68 -13.04 -13.10
N ILE A 147 6.03 -12.47 -11.96
CA ILE A 147 5.24 -11.43 -11.33
C ILE A 147 5.45 -10.14 -12.10
N CYS A 148 4.36 -9.55 -12.60
CA CYS A 148 4.37 -8.33 -13.40
C CYS A 148 3.49 -7.27 -12.74
N TYR A 149 3.78 -6.00 -12.99
CA TYR A 149 2.92 -4.89 -12.62
C TYR A 149 2.65 -3.99 -13.83
N TRP A 150 1.44 -3.41 -13.85
CA TRP A 150 1.07 -2.43 -14.87
C TRP A 150 1.55 -1.03 -14.47
N ASN A 151 2.44 -0.44 -15.25
CA ASN A 151 2.99 0.89 -14.93
C ASN A 151 2.08 2.06 -15.39
N GLY A 152 0.98 1.75 -16.09
CA GLY A 152 0.05 2.69 -16.70
C GLY A 152 0.07 2.67 -18.23
N THR A 153 1.11 2.07 -18.85
CA THR A 153 1.28 1.96 -20.30
C THR A 153 1.61 0.54 -20.75
N GLU A 154 2.36 -0.20 -19.96
CA GLU A 154 2.79 -1.57 -20.28
C GLU A 154 3.00 -2.40 -19.02
N TRP A 155 3.06 -3.72 -19.19
CA TRP A 155 3.42 -4.66 -18.13
C TRP A 155 4.92 -4.70 -17.93
N ARG A 156 5.38 -4.55 -16.69
CA ARG A 156 6.78 -4.65 -16.27
C ARG A 156 6.96 -5.79 -15.30
N ILE A 157 8.07 -6.52 -15.42
CA ILE A 157 8.42 -7.60 -14.50
C ILE A 157 8.85 -7.00 -13.17
N MET A 158 8.27 -7.47 -12.07
CA MET A 158 8.73 -7.10 -10.73
C MET A 158 10.06 -7.81 -10.43
N GLY A 159 11.03 -7.03 -9.93
CA GLY A 159 12.36 -7.56 -9.64
C GLY A 159 13.26 -7.74 -10.86
N ASP A 160 12.87 -7.26 -12.02
CA ASP A 160 13.77 -7.15 -13.15
C ASP A 160 14.75 -6.00 -12.89
N ILE A 161 15.91 -6.38 -12.39
CA ILE A 161 17.02 -5.45 -12.09
C ILE A 161 17.58 -4.77 -13.33
N SER A 162 17.21 -5.19 -14.54
CA SER A 162 17.60 -4.50 -15.77
C SER A 162 17.07 -3.07 -15.89
N PHE A 163 16.05 -2.72 -15.11
CA PHE A 163 15.46 -1.37 -15.01
C PHE A 163 15.83 -0.60 -13.73
N MET A 164 16.46 -1.24 -12.78
CA MET A 164 17.16 -0.53 -11.73
C MET A 164 18.47 -0.03 -12.34
N GLU A 165 18.76 1.25 -12.22
CA GLU A 165 20.12 1.73 -12.42
C GLU A 165 20.99 1.01 -11.39
N SER A 166 21.41 -0.20 -11.72
CA SER A 166 22.33 -0.96 -10.89
C SER A 166 23.71 -0.42 -11.17
N TYR A 167 24.34 0.13 -10.16
CA TYR A 167 25.74 0.46 -10.26
C TYR A 167 26.56 -0.78 -10.59
N THR A 168 27.40 -0.67 -11.59
CA THR A 168 28.38 -1.70 -11.89
C THR A 168 29.35 -1.85 -10.71
N LYS A 169 29.98 -3.00 -10.60
CA LYS A 169 31.02 -3.23 -9.58
C LYS A 169 32.12 -2.15 -9.64
N GLU A 170 32.40 -1.65 -10.82
CA GLU A 170 33.38 -0.60 -11.04
C GLU A 170 32.91 0.76 -10.51
N GLU A 171 31.65 1.12 -10.77
CA GLU A 171 31.05 2.34 -10.23
C GLU A 171 30.95 2.28 -8.70
N ILE A 172 30.53 1.14 -8.13
CA ILE A 172 30.52 0.92 -6.68
C ILE A 172 31.93 1.08 -6.10
N ASN A 173 32.94 0.46 -6.72
CA ASN A 173 34.31 0.59 -6.27
C ASN A 173 34.82 2.04 -6.38
N ASN A 174 34.42 2.77 -7.43
CA ASN A 174 34.77 4.19 -7.57
C ASN A 174 34.07 5.06 -6.53
N MET A 175 32.83 4.76 -6.17
CA MET A 175 32.17 5.44 -5.04
C MET A 175 32.89 5.18 -3.73
N PHE A 176 33.30 3.94 -3.47
CA PHE A 176 34.05 3.60 -2.25
C PHE A 176 35.43 4.26 -2.19
N LYS A 177 36.07 4.61 -3.32
CA LYS A 177 37.32 5.37 -3.31
C LYS A 177 37.18 6.78 -2.71
N ASN A 178 35.97 7.32 -2.68
CA ASN A 178 35.66 8.63 -2.07
C ASN A 178 35.36 8.54 -0.58
N TYR A 179 35.29 7.33 -0.01
CA TYR A 179 35.15 7.10 1.41
C TYR A 179 36.52 6.80 2.03
N TYR A 180 36.68 7.14 3.28
CA TYR A 180 37.90 6.85 4.01
C TYR A 180 38.20 5.35 3.99
N THR A 181 39.43 5.01 3.64
CA THR A 181 39.90 3.62 3.71
C THR A 181 40.04 3.20 5.17
N LYS A 182 40.13 1.90 5.42
CA LYS A 182 40.33 1.36 6.78
C LYS A 182 41.61 1.93 7.45
N SER A 183 42.59 2.36 6.66
CA SER A 183 43.82 2.99 7.15
C SER A 183 43.65 4.48 7.47
N GLU A 184 42.59 5.10 6.98
CA GLU A 184 42.27 6.51 7.23
C GLU A 184 41.20 6.70 8.31
N THR A 185 40.60 5.61 8.80
CA THR A 185 39.64 5.61 9.90
C THR A 185 40.25 4.99 11.14
N TYR A 186 39.99 5.59 12.29
CA TYR A 186 40.41 5.01 13.56
C TYR A 186 39.69 3.69 13.82
N ASN A 187 40.45 2.65 14.16
CA ASN A 187 39.88 1.42 14.69
C ASN A 187 39.46 1.62 16.15
N LYS A 188 38.72 0.62 16.71
CA LYS A 188 38.23 0.71 18.09
C LYS A 188 39.33 0.91 19.14
N GLU A 189 40.49 0.34 18.91
CA GLU A 189 41.64 0.43 19.84
C GLU A 189 42.26 1.81 19.78
N GLU A 190 42.40 2.37 18.59
CA GLU A 190 42.90 3.75 18.37
C GLU A 190 41.94 4.79 18.96
N VAL A 191 40.62 4.61 18.79
CA VAL A 191 39.61 5.47 19.41
C VAL A 191 39.68 5.36 20.93
N ASN A 192 39.80 4.18 21.50
CA ASN A 192 39.92 3.99 22.93
C ASN A 192 41.24 4.63 23.46
N ASN A 193 42.34 4.50 22.73
CA ASN A 193 43.60 5.12 23.09
C ASN A 193 43.54 6.67 23.04
N LEU A 194 42.82 7.21 22.07
CA LEU A 194 42.54 8.65 22.01
C LEU A 194 41.69 9.10 23.19
N LEU A 195 40.59 8.41 23.47
CA LEU A 195 39.72 8.72 24.60
C LEU A 195 40.46 8.63 25.95
N ASN A 196 41.30 7.62 26.13
CA ASN A 196 42.15 7.46 27.34
C ASN A 196 43.17 8.60 27.52
N ARG A 197 43.57 9.26 26.44
CA ARG A 197 44.42 10.47 26.48
C ARG A 197 43.68 11.69 26.97
N TYR A 198 42.40 11.84 26.64
CA TYR A 198 41.60 13.04 26.92
C TYR A 198 40.89 13.01 28.26
N VAL A 199 40.47 11.82 28.71
CA VAL A 199 39.77 11.65 30.00
C VAL A 199 40.28 10.35 30.67
N THR A 200 41.39 10.38 31.32
CA THR A 200 41.73 9.26 32.22
C THR A 200 40.82 9.37 33.45
N ASN A 201 40.40 8.22 33.98
CA ASN A 201 39.64 8.15 35.23
C ASN A 201 40.38 8.94 36.36
N ASP A 202 41.72 8.95 36.34
CA ASP A 202 42.52 9.69 37.27
C ASP A 202 42.40 11.22 37.11
N THR A 203 42.37 11.71 35.87
CA THR A 203 42.11 13.11 35.57
C THR A 203 40.71 13.54 35.99
N PHE A 204 39.70 12.72 35.72
CA PHE A 204 38.34 12.97 36.14
C PHE A 204 38.15 12.92 37.66
N ASN A 205 38.76 11.91 38.33
CA ASN A 205 38.75 11.82 39.77
C ASN A 205 39.51 12.96 40.45
N SER A 206 40.64 13.39 39.89
CA SER A 206 41.38 14.54 40.35
C SER A 206 40.55 15.82 40.24
N PHE A 207 39.82 16.00 39.14
CA PHE A 207 38.90 17.15 38.94
C PHE A 207 37.74 17.09 39.96
N LEU A 208 37.14 15.92 40.18
CA LEU A 208 36.06 15.75 41.16
C LEU A 208 36.55 16.04 42.60
N ASN A 209 37.77 15.66 42.92
CA ASN A 209 38.37 15.96 44.23
C ASN A 209 38.64 17.43 44.39
N LEU A 210 39.10 18.13 43.35
CA LEU A 210 39.26 19.60 43.35
C LEU A 210 37.93 20.33 43.57
N ILE A 211 36.85 19.88 42.95
CA ILE A 211 35.51 20.40 43.16
C ILE A 211 35.04 20.18 44.61
N LYS A 212 35.23 18.98 45.14
CA LYS A 212 34.86 18.66 46.52
C LYS A 212 35.63 19.52 47.54
N ILE A 213 36.93 19.71 47.35
CA ILE A 213 37.76 20.56 48.22
C ILE A 213 37.28 22.02 48.17
N ASN A 214 37.00 22.57 46.97
CA ASN A 214 36.50 23.92 46.84
C ASN A 214 35.11 24.12 47.43
N THR A 215 34.26 23.11 47.41
CA THR A 215 32.92 23.17 47.99
C THR A 215 33.00 23.17 49.52
N ILE A 216 33.93 22.42 50.11
CA ILE A 216 34.16 22.41 51.55
C ILE A 216 34.79 23.70 52.04
N SER A 217 35.73 24.31 51.30
CA SER A 217 36.37 25.55 51.67
C SER A 217 35.45 26.79 51.54
N ASN A 218 34.36 26.71 50.78
CA ASN A 218 33.37 27.80 50.68
C ASN A 218 32.20 27.62 51.64
N SER A 219 32.16 26.59 52.48
CA SER A 219 31.18 26.29 53.48
C SER A 219 31.68 26.50 54.95
N LEU A 220 32.85 27.05 55.13
CA LEU A 220 33.45 27.53 56.40
C LEU A 220 33.54 29.06 56.33
#